data_686ea47e59a6a85d0ec727b3a19c4743
#
_entry.id   686ea47e59a6a85d0ec727b3a19c4743
#
_cell.length_a   1.000
_cell.length_b   1.000
_cell.length_c   1.000
_cell.angle_alpha   90.00
_cell.angle_beta   90.00
_cell.angle_gamma   90.00
#
_symmetry.space_group_name_H-M   'P 1'
#
loop_
_entity.id
_entity.type
_entity.pdbx_description
1 polymer ?
#
loop_
_entity_poly.entity_id
_entity_poly.type
_entity_poly.pdbx_seq_one_letter_code
_entity_poly.pdbx_strand_id
1 'polypeptide(L)'
;GEGESVEDDDPWVDATPLEGGWLDVSWFGALLTFDDNDWVFHDGLGWLYTVPDGEGGIWLWQEERGWLWTKQGLWPYLYRHDHAEWIYFLANRQGRAYFYNSSTNSTE
;
A
#
# COMPACT_ATOMS: atom_id res chain seq x y z
N GLY A 1 -27.12 -3.62 -7.89
CA GLY A 1 -27.10 -2.95 -8.83
C GLY A 1 -25.82 -2.37 -9.27
N GLU A 2 -26.00 -1.32 -9.80
CA GLU A 2 -24.95 -0.65 -10.50
C GLU A 2 -23.97 -0.01 -9.55
N GLY A 3 -24.36 0.22 -8.34
CA GLY A 3 -23.45 0.84 -7.38
C GLY A 3 -22.29 -0.05 -7.00
N GLU A 4 -22.44 -1.33 -7.20
CA GLU A 4 -21.40 -2.23 -6.76
C GLU A 4 -20.11 -2.10 -7.53
N SER A 5 -20.15 -1.66 -8.76
CA SER A 5 -18.93 -1.56 -9.51
C SER A 5 -17.97 -0.56 -8.88
N VAL A 6 -18.52 0.46 -8.22
CA VAL A 6 -17.67 1.41 -7.50
C VAL A 6 -17.03 0.74 -6.30
N GLU A 7 -17.78 -0.09 -5.60
CA GLU A 7 -17.25 -0.77 -4.43
C GLU A 7 -16.17 -1.77 -4.79
N ASP A 8 -16.28 -2.38 -5.97
CA ASP A 8 -15.29 -3.35 -6.40
C ASP A 8 -13.92 -2.74 -6.58
N ASP A 9 -13.86 -1.42 -6.79
CA ASP A 9 -12.59 -0.73 -6.97
C ASP A 9 -12.01 -0.22 -5.67
N ASP A 10 -12.70 -0.45 -4.55
CA ASP A 10 -12.20 0.00 -3.26
C ASP A 10 -11.24 -1.05 -2.71
N PRO A 11 -9.95 -0.74 -2.63
CA PRO A 11 -8.98 -1.72 -2.14
C PRO A 11 -9.14 -2.04 -0.66
N TRP A 12 -9.93 -1.23 0.06
CA TRP A 12 -10.10 -1.41 1.50
C TRP A 12 -11.48 -1.93 1.86
N VAL A 13 -12.17 -2.55 0.91
CA VAL A 13 -13.58 -2.95 1.11
C VAL A 13 -13.74 -3.94 2.25
N ASP A 14 -12.74 -4.79 2.48
CA ASP A 14 -12.80 -5.80 3.53
C ASP A 14 -12.08 -5.37 4.80
N ALA A 15 -11.71 -4.11 4.91
CA ALA A 15 -10.98 -3.63 6.07
C ALA A 15 -11.88 -3.56 7.29
N THR A 16 -11.29 -3.80 8.46
CA THR A 16 -11.99 -3.72 9.74
C THR A 16 -11.72 -2.37 10.38
N PRO A 17 -12.76 -1.59 10.71
CA PRO A 17 -12.54 -0.31 11.38
C PRO A 17 -11.93 -0.48 12.76
N LEU A 18 -10.98 0.38 13.08
CA LEU A 18 -10.34 0.45 14.38
C LEU A 18 -10.62 1.81 14.99
N GLU A 19 -10.16 2.01 16.22
CA GLU A 19 -10.34 3.29 16.89
C GLU A 19 -9.54 4.37 16.19
N GLY A 20 -10.04 5.61 16.26
CA GLY A 20 -9.32 6.76 15.76
C GLY A 20 -9.33 6.91 14.25
N GLY A 21 -10.23 6.23 13.57
CA GLY A 21 -10.31 6.33 12.12
C GLY A 21 -9.40 5.39 11.36
N TRP A 22 -8.67 4.54 12.07
CA TRP A 22 -7.80 3.55 11.42
C TRP A 22 -8.60 2.40 10.87
N LEU A 23 -8.07 1.79 9.82
CA LEU A 23 -8.61 0.57 9.23
C LEU A 23 -7.57 -0.52 9.30
N ASP A 24 -8.01 -1.74 9.63
CA ASP A 24 -7.14 -2.91 9.60
C ASP A 24 -7.39 -3.68 8.31
N VAL A 25 -6.45 -3.61 7.39
CA VAL A 25 -6.51 -4.37 6.14
C VAL A 25 -5.74 -5.66 6.38
N SER A 26 -6.44 -6.77 6.45
CA SER A 26 -5.86 -8.02 6.96
C SER A 26 -4.60 -8.45 6.24
N TRP A 27 -4.50 -8.16 4.95
CA TRP A 27 -3.33 -8.59 4.18
C TRP A 27 -2.27 -7.48 4.06
N PHE A 28 -2.59 -6.23 4.37
CA PHE A 28 -1.72 -5.09 4.11
C PHE A 28 -1.25 -4.38 5.37
N GLY A 29 -2.06 -4.38 6.43
CA GLY A 29 -1.73 -3.71 7.69
C GLY A 29 -2.70 -2.60 8.00
N ALA A 30 -2.36 -1.79 8.99
CA ALA A 30 -3.25 -0.73 9.45
C ALA A 30 -2.95 0.57 8.71
N LEU A 31 -4.02 1.29 8.38
CA LEU A 31 -3.86 2.57 7.70
C LEU A 31 -4.98 3.53 8.06
N LEU A 32 -4.71 4.82 7.86
CA LEU A 32 -5.70 5.88 8.01
C LEU A 32 -6.13 6.33 6.61
N THR A 33 -7.43 6.47 6.42
CA THR A 33 -7.97 6.97 5.16
C THR A 33 -8.62 8.32 5.40
N PHE A 34 -8.87 9.05 4.31
CA PHE A 34 -9.47 10.38 4.37
C PHE A 34 -10.63 10.42 3.38
N ASP A 35 -11.74 11.05 3.80
CA ASP A 35 -12.98 10.99 3.03
C ASP A 35 -12.91 11.72 1.70
N ASP A 36 -12.04 12.71 1.57
CA ASP A 36 -12.06 13.61 0.44
C ASP A 36 -10.90 13.41 -0.53
N ASN A 37 -10.07 12.38 -0.32
CA ASN A 37 -8.95 12.14 -1.22
C ASN A 37 -8.47 10.70 -1.12
N ASP A 38 -7.49 10.36 -1.95
CA ASP A 38 -6.97 8.99 -2.04
C ASP A 38 -5.66 8.80 -1.31
N TRP A 39 -5.27 9.75 -0.48
CA TRP A 39 -4.10 9.57 0.35
C TRP A 39 -4.42 8.69 1.55
N VAL A 40 -3.45 7.87 1.94
CA VAL A 40 -3.57 7.09 3.17
C VAL A 40 -2.26 7.21 3.93
N PHE A 41 -2.34 6.98 5.24
CA PHE A 41 -1.14 6.86 6.05
C PHE A 41 -1.05 5.41 6.52
N HIS A 42 -0.05 4.69 6.01
CA HIS A 42 0.16 3.28 6.34
C HIS A 42 1.13 3.19 7.51
N ASP A 43 0.86 2.31 8.47
CA ASP A 43 1.67 2.25 9.67
C ASP A 43 3.11 1.81 9.42
N GLY A 44 3.36 1.12 8.31
CA GLY A 44 4.71 0.72 7.94
C GLY A 44 5.34 1.60 6.88
N LEU A 45 4.57 1.97 5.85
CA LEU A 45 5.11 2.68 4.69
C LEU A 45 5.01 4.20 4.79
N GLY A 46 4.15 4.71 5.67
CA GLY A 46 3.96 6.15 5.77
C GLY A 46 2.92 6.66 4.79
N TRP A 47 3.10 7.89 4.33
CA TRP A 47 2.13 8.52 3.42
C TRP A 47 2.19 7.90 2.04
N LEU A 48 1.02 7.52 1.52
CA LEU A 48 0.89 6.89 0.21
C LEU A 48 -0.30 7.51 -0.52
N TYR A 49 -0.13 7.77 -1.81
CA TYR A 49 -1.25 8.08 -2.68
C TYR A 49 -1.66 6.79 -3.38
N THR A 50 -2.94 6.45 -3.36
CA THR A 50 -3.38 5.12 -3.78
C THR A 50 -4.23 5.19 -5.04
N VAL A 51 -3.98 4.25 -5.95
CA VAL A 51 -4.76 4.12 -7.18
C VAL A 51 -4.99 2.64 -7.42
N PRO A 52 -6.22 2.15 -7.27
CA PRO A 52 -6.52 0.74 -7.59
C PRO A 52 -6.26 0.47 -9.07
N ASP A 53 -5.78 -0.73 -9.37
CA ASP A 53 -5.50 -1.08 -10.77
C ASP A 53 -6.69 -1.70 -11.48
N GLY A 54 -7.80 -1.91 -10.76
CA GLY A 54 -8.99 -2.49 -11.34
C GLY A 54 -8.99 -4.00 -11.46
N GLU A 55 -7.91 -4.64 -11.02
CA GLU A 55 -7.77 -6.10 -11.12
C GLU A 55 -7.29 -6.73 -9.82
N GLY A 56 -7.61 -6.08 -8.71
CA GLY A 56 -7.27 -6.61 -7.40
C GLY A 56 -5.97 -6.10 -6.83
N GLY A 57 -5.18 -5.38 -7.61
CA GLY A 57 -3.95 -4.77 -7.14
C GLY A 57 -4.11 -3.30 -6.86
N ILE A 58 -3.05 -2.69 -6.38
CA ILE A 58 -3.08 -1.28 -6.05
C ILE A 58 -1.73 -0.64 -6.32
N TRP A 59 -1.77 0.54 -6.93
CA TRP A 59 -0.60 1.39 -7.07
C TRP A 59 -0.50 2.32 -5.88
N LEU A 60 0.72 2.45 -5.35
CA LEU A 60 1.00 3.28 -4.18
C LEU A 60 2.13 4.23 -4.56
N TRP A 61 1.90 5.53 -4.44
CA TRP A 61 2.97 6.50 -4.69
C TRP A 61 3.57 6.92 -3.36
N GLN A 62 4.88 6.74 -3.25
CA GLN A 62 5.65 7.12 -2.08
C GLN A 62 6.69 8.15 -2.51
N GLU A 63 6.83 9.21 -1.73
CA GLU A 63 7.70 10.32 -2.15
C GLU A 63 9.13 9.87 -2.42
N GLU A 64 9.64 8.98 -1.61
CA GLU A 64 11.03 8.55 -1.74
C GLU A 64 11.26 7.57 -2.87
N ARG A 65 10.24 6.76 -3.21
CA ARG A 65 10.45 5.64 -4.15
C ARG A 65 9.57 5.71 -5.38
N GLY A 66 8.63 6.66 -5.44
CA GLY A 66 7.74 6.77 -6.58
C GLY A 66 6.65 5.73 -6.54
N TRP A 67 6.26 5.24 -7.71
CA TRP A 67 5.14 4.30 -7.81
C TRP A 67 5.56 2.90 -7.45
N LEU A 68 4.82 2.30 -6.53
CA LEU A 68 4.99 0.91 -6.11
C LEU A 68 3.68 0.18 -6.35
N TRP A 69 3.76 -1.10 -6.71
CA TRP A 69 2.57 -1.90 -6.96
C TRP A 69 2.60 -3.15 -6.10
N THR A 70 1.45 -3.53 -5.54
CA THR A 70 1.31 -4.77 -4.81
C THR A 70 -0.14 -5.23 -4.86
N LYS A 71 -0.41 -6.39 -4.30
CA LYS A 71 -1.76 -6.90 -4.16
C LYS A 71 -1.80 -7.93 -3.05
N GLN A 72 -3.01 -8.34 -2.69
CA GLN A 72 -3.17 -9.42 -1.73
C GLN A 72 -2.51 -10.68 -2.29
N GLY A 73 -1.67 -11.30 -1.47
CA GLY A 73 -0.90 -12.46 -1.90
C GLY A 73 0.52 -12.11 -2.31
N LEU A 74 0.82 -10.86 -2.63
CA LEU A 74 2.17 -10.41 -2.92
C LEU A 74 2.79 -9.64 -1.78
N TRP A 75 2.00 -8.78 -1.12
CA TRP A 75 2.53 -8.02 0.01
C TRP A 75 3.21 -8.97 1.00
N PRO A 76 4.40 -8.70 1.51
CA PRO A 76 5.09 -7.39 1.51
C PRO A 76 6.04 -7.16 0.33
N TYR A 77 5.90 -7.90 -0.74
CA TYR A 77 6.64 -7.60 -1.96
C TYR A 77 5.96 -6.47 -2.70
N LEU A 78 6.79 -5.52 -3.20
CA LEU A 78 6.31 -4.37 -3.95
C LEU A 78 7.13 -4.24 -5.22
N TYR A 79 6.46 -3.96 -6.33
CA TYR A 79 7.13 -3.71 -7.59
C TYR A 79 7.40 -2.22 -7.72
N ARG A 80 8.66 -1.83 -7.88
CA ARG A 80 9.04 -0.42 -8.04
C ARG A 80 9.07 -0.09 -9.52
N HIS A 81 8.15 0.77 -9.94
CA HIS A 81 7.99 1.07 -11.36
C HIS A 81 9.21 1.78 -11.95
N ASP A 82 9.77 2.74 -11.21
CA ASP A 82 10.84 3.58 -11.74
C ASP A 82 12.09 2.79 -12.07
N HIS A 83 12.35 1.70 -11.38
CA HIS A 83 13.56 0.90 -11.57
C HIS A 83 13.26 -0.49 -12.09
N ALA A 84 11.97 -0.81 -12.31
CA ALA A 84 11.56 -2.13 -12.78
C ALA A 84 12.13 -3.23 -11.90
N GLU A 85 12.00 -3.09 -10.58
CA GLU A 85 12.57 -4.06 -9.66
C GLU A 85 11.63 -4.33 -8.51
N TRP A 86 11.80 -5.49 -7.87
CA TRP A 86 11.01 -5.89 -6.71
C TRP A 86 11.76 -5.56 -5.44
N ILE A 87 11.02 -5.02 -4.46
CA ILE A 87 11.56 -4.78 -3.12
C ILE A 87 10.65 -5.45 -2.11
N TYR A 88 11.19 -5.76 -0.95
CA TYR A 88 10.49 -6.46 0.11
C TYR A 88 10.46 -5.58 1.35
N PHE A 89 9.27 -5.26 1.84
CA PHE A 89 9.15 -4.43 3.04
C PHE A 89 9.59 -5.23 4.26
N LEU A 90 10.54 -4.68 5.00
CA LEU A 90 11.09 -5.35 6.17
C LEU A 90 10.45 -4.85 7.46
N ALA A 91 10.50 -3.54 7.69
CA ALA A 91 10.03 -2.98 8.95
C ALA A 91 10.03 -1.46 8.88
N ASN A 92 9.32 -0.84 9.81
CA ASN A 92 9.40 0.59 10.02
C ASN A 92 10.05 0.81 11.39
N ARG A 93 11.11 1.60 11.41
CA ARG A 93 11.81 1.91 12.64
C ARG A 93 11.94 3.41 12.75
N GLN A 94 11.36 3.97 13.80
CA GLN A 94 11.45 5.39 14.10
C GLN A 94 10.96 6.26 12.95
N GLY A 95 9.85 5.82 12.33
CA GLY A 95 9.24 6.58 11.26
C GLY A 95 9.84 6.37 9.89
N ARG A 96 10.78 5.44 9.75
CA ARG A 96 11.41 5.15 8.47
C ARG A 96 11.13 3.71 8.05
N ALA A 97 10.72 3.53 6.79
CA ALA A 97 10.48 2.21 6.22
C ALA A 97 11.77 1.66 5.63
N TYR A 98 12.05 0.40 5.91
CA TYR A 98 13.23 -0.30 5.40
C TYR A 98 12.80 -1.42 4.47
N PHE A 99 13.52 -1.58 3.38
CA PHE A 99 13.22 -2.57 2.36
C PHE A 99 14.47 -3.35 2.00
N TYR A 100 14.26 -4.59 1.54
CA TYR A 100 15.32 -5.37 0.92
C TYR A 100 15.12 -5.31 -0.60
N ASN A 101 16.18 -4.94 -1.30
CA ASN A 101 16.16 -4.84 -2.75
C ASN A 101 16.86 -6.07 -3.32
N SER A 102 16.09 -6.96 -3.96
CA SER A 102 16.64 -8.21 -4.45
C SER A 102 17.52 -8.02 -5.67
N SER A 103 17.34 -6.92 -6.39
CA SER A 103 18.18 -6.65 -7.56
C SER A 103 19.59 -6.24 -7.17
N THR A 104 19.73 -5.54 -6.06
CA THR A 104 21.04 -5.08 -5.58
C THR A 104 21.56 -5.90 -4.41
N ASN A 105 20.73 -6.81 -3.87
CA ASN A 105 21.05 -7.61 -2.69
C ASN A 105 21.43 -6.72 -1.49
N SER A 106 20.69 -5.65 -1.31
CA SER A 106 20.97 -4.72 -0.23
C SER A 106 19.70 -4.23 0.41
N THR A 107 19.83 -3.73 1.62
CA THR A 107 18.74 -3.08 2.35
C THR A 107 18.77 -1.60 2.06
N GLU A 108 17.58 -1.03 1.86
CA GLU A 108 17.46 0.41 1.64
C GLU A 108 16.41 1.06 2.51
#